data_8eb8fd726a809f5c06935089a79c9fbf
#
_entry.id   8eb8fd726a809f5c06935089a79c9fbf
#
_cell.length_a   1.000
_cell.length_b   1.000
_cell.length_c   1.000
_cell.angle_alpha   90.00
_cell.angle_beta   90.00
_cell.angle_gamma   90.00
#
_symmetry.space_group_name_H-M   'P 1'
#
loop_
_entity.id
_entity.type
_entity.pdbx_description
1 polymer ?
#
loop_
_entity_poly.entity_id
_entity_poly.type
_entity_poly.pdbx_seq_one_letter_code
_entity_poly.pdbx_strand_id
1 'polypeptide(L)'
;MRMAFLNTIKSVSQRALVQHWREIGGRSGLPSFERFAPPSDTFDPRQMMCWTIEGDGDKRCFRTLQHGKFLSEAFHIDPLPLQQIAAVVPEPLRRVALDGLNECANACVPIYWVISTRDDAGRRVNCERLLLPFGEEPGKPRQIVTSLQLISYDGEFTRATVLAFFAREATVTFKAQIASSKQAVPAA
;
A
#
# COMPACT_ATOMS: atom_id res chain seq x y z
N MET A 1 15.48 1.73 -7.05
CA MET A 1 14.09 1.48 -7.53
C MET A 1 13.78 2.41 -8.70
N ARG A 2 12.95 1.98 -9.64
CA ARG A 2 12.59 2.75 -10.86
C ARG A 2 11.55 3.82 -10.52
N MET A 3 11.74 5.06 -11.00
CA MET A 3 10.68 6.08 -11.02
C MET A 3 9.67 5.76 -12.11
N ALA A 4 8.39 5.91 -11.81
CA ALA A 4 7.30 5.67 -12.75
C ALA A 4 6.24 6.78 -12.69
N PHE A 5 5.46 6.87 -13.75
CA PHE A 5 4.36 7.83 -13.84
C PHE A 5 3.07 7.25 -13.27
N LEU A 6 2.10 8.11 -12.98
CA LEU A 6 0.80 7.74 -12.42
C LEU A 6 0.06 6.67 -13.26
N ASN A 7 0.19 6.71 -14.58
CA ASN A 7 -0.43 5.75 -15.50
C ASN A 7 0.13 4.31 -15.39
N THR A 8 1.23 4.12 -14.68
CA THR A 8 1.78 2.79 -14.36
C THR A 8 0.87 2.03 -13.41
N ILE A 9 0.15 2.74 -12.53
CA ILE A 9 -0.85 2.17 -11.62
C ILE A 9 -2.07 1.78 -12.44
N LYS A 10 -2.45 0.51 -12.43
CA LYS A 10 -3.58 0.00 -13.22
C LYS A 10 -4.92 0.36 -12.60
N SER A 11 -5.05 0.23 -11.27
CA SER A 11 -6.27 0.56 -10.54
C SER A 11 -6.60 2.05 -10.65
N VAL A 12 -7.83 2.35 -11.10
CA VAL A 12 -8.35 3.72 -11.19
C VAL A 12 -8.44 4.35 -9.79
N SER A 13 -8.93 3.60 -8.81
CA SER A 13 -9.04 4.07 -7.43
C SER A 13 -7.68 4.39 -6.82
N GLN A 14 -6.67 3.56 -7.04
CA GLN A 14 -5.32 3.84 -6.55
C GLN A 14 -4.68 5.05 -7.23
N ARG A 15 -4.95 5.28 -8.53
CA ARG A 15 -4.53 6.54 -9.19
C ARG A 15 -5.15 7.76 -8.56
N ALA A 16 -6.45 7.70 -8.27
CA ALA A 16 -7.17 8.79 -7.59
C ALA A 16 -6.61 9.05 -6.18
N LEU A 17 -6.25 8.01 -5.42
CA LEU A 17 -5.59 8.15 -4.12
C LEU A 17 -4.24 8.86 -4.22
N VAL A 18 -3.40 8.53 -5.21
CA VAL A 18 -2.12 9.23 -5.42
C VAL A 18 -2.36 10.69 -5.80
N GLN A 19 -3.36 10.95 -6.64
CA GLN A 19 -3.69 12.32 -7.05
C GLN A 19 -4.16 13.15 -5.86
N HIS A 20 -5.07 12.61 -5.04
CA HIS A 20 -5.51 13.26 -3.81
C HIS A 20 -4.35 13.50 -2.84
N TRP A 21 -3.47 12.51 -2.65
CA TRP A 21 -2.26 12.65 -1.83
C TRP A 21 -1.38 13.83 -2.29
N ARG A 22 -1.20 14.02 -3.62
CA ARG A 22 -0.46 15.14 -4.18
C ARG A 22 -1.13 16.48 -3.95
N GLU A 23 -2.45 16.53 -4.09
CA GLU A 23 -3.25 17.76 -3.91
C GLU A 23 -3.17 18.28 -2.48
N ILE A 24 -3.29 17.39 -1.49
CA ILE A 24 -3.22 17.77 -0.07
C ILE A 24 -1.80 18.01 0.45
N GLY A 25 -0.78 17.38 -0.17
CA GLY A 25 0.63 17.53 0.21
C GLY A 25 1.27 18.81 -0.27
N GLY A 26 0.67 19.47 -1.25
CA GLY A 26 1.24 20.66 -1.86
C GLY A 26 2.56 20.35 -2.61
N ARG A 27 3.39 21.40 -2.81
CA ARG A 27 4.62 21.32 -3.62
C ARG A 27 5.87 20.91 -2.82
N SER A 28 5.82 20.86 -1.50
CA SER A 28 7.02 20.95 -0.66
C SER A 28 7.21 19.86 0.40
N GLY A 29 6.36 18.84 0.50
CA GLY A 29 6.57 17.86 1.55
C GLY A 29 5.56 16.72 1.60
N LEU A 30 5.64 15.93 2.67
CA LEU A 30 4.65 14.92 3.01
C LEU A 30 3.34 15.60 3.40
N PRO A 31 2.16 15.12 2.94
CA PRO A 31 0.89 15.61 3.44
C PRO A 31 0.67 15.19 4.90
N SER A 32 -0.03 16.01 5.68
CA SER A 32 -0.56 15.59 6.98
C SER A 32 -1.63 14.51 6.80
N PHE A 33 -1.59 13.48 7.64
CA PHE A 33 -2.60 12.41 7.61
C PHE A 33 -4.00 12.91 7.94
N GLU A 34 -4.14 13.93 8.79
CA GLU A 34 -5.43 14.54 9.15
C GLU A 34 -6.17 15.14 7.95
N ARG A 35 -5.42 15.55 6.92
CA ARG A 35 -5.99 16.08 5.68
C ARG A 35 -6.39 15.01 4.68
N PHE A 36 -6.10 13.74 4.98
CA PHE A 36 -6.41 12.62 4.09
C PHE A 36 -7.88 12.23 4.20
N ALA A 37 -8.71 12.86 3.39
CA ALA A 37 -10.13 12.57 3.26
C ALA A 37 -10.48 12.37 1.77
N PRO A 38 -10.04 11.24 1.17
CA PRO A 38 -10.30 10.97 -0.24
C PRO A 38 -11.81 10.80 -0.49
N PRO A 39 -12.33 11.22 -1.66
CA PRO A 39 -13.74 11.08 -2.01
C PRO A 39 -14.19 9.61 -1.94
N SER A 40 -15.31 9.36 -1.26
CA SER A 40 -15.80 8.01 -0.97
C SER A 40 -16.24 7.21 -2.22
N ASP A 41 -16.50 7.88 -3.32
CA ASP A 41 -16.86 7.30 -4.61
C ASP A 41 -15.65 6.80 -5.43
N THR A 42 -14.44 7.21 -5.06
CA THR A 42 -13.22 6.90 -5.80
C THR A 42 -12.36 5.81 -5.16
N PHE A 43 -12.66 5.41 -3.92
CA PHE A 43 -11.88 4.39 -3.24
C PHE A 43 -12.74 3.54 -2.29
N ASP A 44 -12.28 2.31 -2.03
CA ASP A 44 -12.92 1.41 -1.06
C ASP A 44 -12.10 1.37 0.25
N PRO A 45 -12.56 2.04 1.33
CA PRO A 45 -11.85 2.05 2.61
C PRO A 45 -11.73 0.65 3.23
N ARG A 46 -12.57 -0.31 2.80
CA ARG A 46 -12.51 -1.69 3.29
C ARG A 46 -11.24 -2.42 2.84
N GLN A 47 -10.57 -1.93 1.79
CA GLN A 47 -9.33 -2.49 1.23
C GLN A 47 -8.08 -1.68 1.63
N MET A 48 -8.18 -0.89 2.70
CA MET A 48 -7.07 -0.05 3.17
C MET A 48 -6.63 -0.45 4.57
N MET A 49 -5.35 -0.25 4.83
CA MET A 49 -4.76 -0.30 6.16
C MET A 49 -3.97 0.96 6.42
N CYS A 50 -4.15 1.54 7.59
CA CYS A 50 -3.34 2.66 8.03
C CYS A 50 -2.35 2.19 9.11
N TRP A 51 -1.10 2.60 8.95
CA TRP A 51 0.00 2.27 9.84
C TRP A 51 0.55 3.52 10.49
N THR A 52 0.85 3.46 11.78
CA THR A 52 1.73 4.43 12.44
C THR A 52 3.15 3.89 12.47
N ILE A 53 4.12 4.80 12.37
CA ILE A 53 5.55 4.50 12.40
C ILE A 53 6.08 4.94 13.77
N GLU A 54 6.65 4.01 14.51
CA GLU A 54 7.34 4.27 15.77
C GLU A 54 8.84 4.01 15.60
N GLY A 55 9.68 4.86 16.21
CA GLY A 55 11.14 4.77 16.08
C GLY A 55 11.66 5.20 14.70
N ASP A 56 12.96 5.15 14.54
CA ASP A 56 13.67 5.56 13.32
C ASP A 56 14.75 4.52 12.94
N GLY A 57 15.10 4.47 11.66
CA GLY A 57 16.13 3.57 11.14
C GLY A 57 15.82 2.11 11.45
N ASP A 58 16.80 1.39 12.01
CA ASP A 58 16.68 -0.05 12.33
C ASP A 58 15.76 -0.35 13.52
N LYS A 59 15.41 0.67 14.31
CA LYS A 59 14.46 0.57 15.42
C LYS A 59 13.01 0.84 15.00
N ARG A 60 12.78 1.07 13.71
CA ARG A 60 11.44 1.36 13.18
C ARG A 60 10.52 0.17 13.35
N CYS A 61 9.34 0.42 13.89
CA CYS A 61 8.26 -0.54 13.91
C CYS A 61 6.96 0.05 13.36
N PHE A 62 6.10 -0.82 12.85
CA PHE A 62 4.82 -0.44 12.25
C PHE A 62 3.70 -1.04 13.08
N ARG A 63 2.76 -0.17 13.51
CA ARG A 63 1.55 -0.55 14.20
C ARG A 63 0.34 -0.12 13.42
N THR A 64 -0.72 -0.89 13.49
CA THR A 64 -1.98 -0.54 12.85
C THR A 64 -2.64 0.64 13.54
N LEU A 65 -3.05 1.62 12.76
CA LEU A 65 -3.93 2.69 13.21
C LEU A 65 -5.40 2.35 12.86
N GLN A 66 -5.60 1.80 11.67
CA GLN A 66 -6.93 1.42 11.17
C GLN A 66 -6.81 0.24 10.20
N HIS A 67 -7.79 -0.66 10.26
CA HIS A 67 -7.97 -1.77 9.33
C HIS A 67 -9.22 -1.57 8.50
N GLY A 68 -9.14 -1.81 7.20
CA GLY A 68 -10.32 -1.95 6.36
C GLY A 68 -11.06 -3.27 6.66
N LYS A 69 -12.38 -3.20 6.71
CA LYS A 69 -13.24 -4.35 7.04
C LYS A 69 -12.96 -5.59 6.18
N PHE A 70 -12.76 -5.41 4.88
CA PHE A 70 -12.45 -6.51 3.97
C PHE A 70 -11.15 -7.23 4.35
N LEU A 71 -10.11 -6.46 4.74
CA LEU A 71 -8.83 -7.04 5.11
C LEU A 71 -8.90 -7.72 6.49
N SER A 72 -9.63 -7.14 7.44
CA SER A 72 -9.85 -7.76 8.75
C SER A 72 -10.57 -9.10 8.62
N GLU A 73 -11.62 -9.16 7.81
CA GLU A 73 -12.36 -10.40 7.53
C GLU A 73 -11.50 -11.44 6.77
N ALA A 74 -10.72 -11.00 5.78
CA ALA A 74 -9.87 -11.88 4.99
C ALA A 74 -8.71 -12.47 5.80
N PHE A 75 -8.17 -11.71 6.74
CA PHE A 75 -7.07 -12.16 7.61
C PHE A 75 -7.54 -12.77 8.93
N HIS A 76 -8.83 -12.78 9.22
CA HIS A 76 -9.38 -13.17 10.54
C HIS A 76 -8.73 -12.39 11.70
N ILE A 77 -8.56 -11.09 11.52
CA ILE A 77 -7.92 -10.19 12.48
C ILE A 77 -9.00 -9.38 13.19
N ASP A 78 -8.94 -9.33 14.50
CA ASP A 78 -9.70 -8.35 15.25
C ASP A 78 -9.20 -6.94 14.89
N PRO A 79 -10.07 -6.00 14.51
CA PRO A 79 -9.69 -4.66 14.10
C PRO A 79 -9.27 -3.77 15.27
N LEU A 80 -8.38 -4.26 16.14
CA LEU A 80 -7.83 -3.51 17.26
C LEU A 80 -6.73 -2.56 16.76
N PRO A 81 -6.71 -1.31 17.22
CA PRO A 81 -5.63 -0.38 16.91
C PRO A 81 -4.31 -0.80 17.59
N LEU A 82 -3.22 -0.25 17.10
CA LEU A 82 -1.86 -0.40 17.64
C LEU A 82 -1.29 -1.83 17.65
N GLN A 83 -1.87 -2.74 16.91
CA GLN A 83 -1.31 -4.07 16.73
C GLN A 83 -0.03 -4.01 15.87
N GLN A 84 0.97 -4.79 16.23
CA GLN A 84 2.17 -4.93 15.42
C GLN A 84 1.88 -5.66 14.10
N ILE A 85 2.65 -5.37 13.08
CA ILE A 85 2.51 -6.02 11.76
C ILE A 85 2.55 -7.55 11.85
N ALA A 86 3.31 -8.10 12.80
CA ALA A 86 3.40 -9.54 13.02
C ALA A 86 2.08 -10.18 13.49
N ALA A 87 1.20 -9.40 14.13
CA ALA A 87 -0.11 -9.86 14.57
C ALA A 87 -1.19 -9.77 13.47
N VAL A 88 -0.99 -8.90 12.48
CA VAL A 88 -2.03 -8.57 11.49
C VAL A 88 -1.71 -9.04 10.07
N VAL A 89 -0.45 -9.31 9.77
CA VAL A 89 -0.04 -9.78 8.43
C VAL A 89 0.37 -11.24 8.51
N PRO A 90 -0.26 -12.15 7.74
CA PRO A 90 0.10 -13.56 7.69
C PRO A 90 1.60 -13.74 7.41
N GLU A 91 2.20 -14.76 8.04
CA GLU A 91 3.64 -15.00 8.02
C GLU A 91 4.22 -15.00 6.60
N PRO A 92 3.64 -15.69 5.59
CA PRO A 92 4.21 -15.72 4.24
C PRO A 92 4.33 -14.36 3.57
N LEU A 93 3.47 -13.39 3.95
CA LEU A 93 3.46 -12.03 3.40
C LEU A 93 4.19 -11.01 4.25
N ARG A 94 4.55 -11.36 5.48
CA ARG A 94 5.10 -10.40 6.46
C ARG A 94 6.37 -9.73 5.97
N ARG A 95 7.28 -10.49 5.38
CA ARG A 95 8.53 -9.95 4.83
C ARG A 95 8.25 -8.93 3.72
N VAL A 96 7.42 -9.30 2.75
CA VAL A 96 7.04 -8.40 1.64
C VAL A 96 6.31 -7.16 2.15
N ALA A 97 5.51 -7.32 3.19
CA ALA A 97 4.81 -6.20 3.81
C ALA A 97 5.79 -5.22 4.48
N LEU A 98 6.71 -5.72 5.30
CA LEU A 98 7.74 -4.93 5.98
C LEU A 98 8.68 -4.22 5.00
N ASP A 99 9.16 -4.94 3.98
CA ASP A 99 10.04 -4.38 2.95
C ASP A 99 9.37 -3.17 2.28
N GLY A 100 8.10 -3.29 1.89
CA GLY A 100 7.37 -2.19 1.27
C GLY A 100 7.13 -1.00 2.19
N LEU A 101 6.78 -1.24 3.46
CA LEU A 101 6.59 -0.18 4.45
C LEU A 101 7.91 0.57 4.72
N ASN A 102 9.02 -0.15 4.90
CA ASN A 102 10.33 0.45 5.08
C ASN A 102 10.77 1.25 3.85
N GLU A 103 10.53 0.71 2.66
CA GLU A 103 10.85 1.41 1.40
C GLU A 103 10.06 2.70 1.27
N CYS A 104 8.75 2.68 1.57
CA CYS A 104 7.89 3.86 1.56
C CYS A 104 8.34 4.90 2.59
N ALA A 105 8.65 4.47 3.81
CA ALA A 105 9.13 5.35 4.87
C ALA A 105 10.47 6.02 4.54
N ASN A 106 11.38 5.31 3.86
CA ASN A 106 12.68 5.84 3.46
C ASN A 106 12.59 6.76 2.24
N ALA A 107 11.74 6.41 1.27
CA ALA A 107 11.61 7.18 0.03
C ALA A 107 10.78 8.46 0.20
N CYS A 108 9.87 8.52 1.18
CA CYS A 108 8.96 9.65 1.42
C CYS A 108 8.11 10.03 0.19
N VAL A 109 7.86 9.09 -0.70
CA VAL A 109 7.02 9.23 -1.89
C VAL A 109 6.11 8.02 -2.03
N PRO A 110 5.02 8.10 -2.80
CA PRO A 110 4.16 6.95 -3.06
C PRO A 110 4.93 5.79 -3.69
N ILE A 111 4.73 4.59 -3.16
CA ILE A 111 5.32 3.35 -3.63
C ILE A 111 4.21 2.46 -4.20
N TYR A 112 4.46 1.90 -5.39
CA TYR A 112 3.55 0.99 -6.04
C TYR A 112 4.23 -0.33 -6.37
N TRP A 113 3.64 -1.43 -5.90
CA TRP A 113 4.11 -2.78 -6.16
C TRP A 113 3.01 -3.62 -6.79
N VAL A 114 3.40 -4.54 -7.65
CA VAL A 114 2.56 -5.67 -8.07
C VAL A 114 3.14 -6.94 -7.48
N ILE A 115 2.31 -7.63 -6.71
CA ILE A 115 2.65 -8.87 -6.02
C ILE A 115 1.83 -9.96 -6.68
N SER A 116 2.49 -11.07 -7.05
CA SER A 116 1.85 -12.21 -7.71
C SER A 116 1.96 -13.47 -6.87
N THR A 117 0.89 -14.25 -6.86
CA THR A 117 0.86 -15.62 -6.36
C THR A 117 0.01 -16.51 -7.28
N ARG A 118 -0.17 -17.78 -6.92
CA ARG A 118 -1.11 -18.69 -7.59
C ARG A 118 -2.16 -19.16 -6.59
N ASP A 119 -3.40 -19.27 -7.04
CA ASP A 119 -4.47 -19.88 -6.25
C ASP A 119 -4.36 -21.42 -6.25
N ASP A 120 -5.32 -22.09 -5.59
CA ASP A 120 -5.35 -23.55 -5.50
C ASP A 120 -5.56 -24.25 -6.85
N ALA A 121 -6.16 -23.57 -7.82
CA ALA A 121 -6.31 -24.04 -9.19
C ALA A 121 -5.08 -23.71 -10.08
N GLY A 122 -4.00 -23.14 -9.51
CA GLY A 122 -2.80 -22.74 -10.25
C GLY A 122 -2.94 -21.44 -11.04
N ARG A 123 -4.07 -20.74 -10.95
CA ARG A 123 -4.33 -19.48 -11.67
C ARG A 123 -3.55 -18.33 -11.04
N ARG A 124 -3.08 -17.42 -11.87
CA ARG A 124 -2.33 -16.25 -11.39
C ARG A 124 -3.26 -15.23 -10.74
N VAL A 125 -2.95 -14.87 -9.52
CA VAL A 125 -3.58 -13.77 -8.78
C VAL A 125 -2.55 -12.69 -8.55
N ASN A 126 -2.87 -11.46 -8.93
CA ASN A 126 -2.05 -10.29 -8.66
C ASN A 126 -2.72 -9.40 -7.62
N CYS A 127 -1.90 -8.82 -6.76
CA CYS A 127 -2.29 -7.76 -5.84
C CYS A 127 -1.51 -6.50 -6.20
N GLU A 128 -2.21 -5.44 -6.54
CA GLU A 128 -1.62 -4.11 -6.62
C GLU A 128 -1.60 -3.51 -5.22
N ARG A 129 -0.44 -3.15 -4.76
CA ARG A 129 -0.21 -2.54 -3.46
C ARG A 129 0.32 -1.13 -3.65
N LEU A 130 -0.45 -0.17 -3.20
CA LEU A 130 -0.06 1.24 -3.13
C LEU A 130 0.21 1.62 -1.68
N LEU A 131 1.34 2.28 -1.43
CA LEU A 131 1.71 2.82 -0.12
C LEU A 131 1.88 4.33 -0.26
N LEU A 132 1.21 5.07 0.60
CA LEU A 132 1.23 6.53 0.64
C LEU A 132 1.79 7.01 1.98
N PRO A 133 2.93 7.70 2.01
CA PRO A 133 3.52 8.21 3.24
C PRO A 133 2.88 9.55 3.65
N PHE A 134 2.73 9.76 4.96
CA PHE A 134 2.20 10.99 5.57
C PHE A 134 3.09 11.43 6.72
N GLY A 135 3.19 12.73 6.92
CA GLY A 135 3.97 13.33 8.01
C GLY A 135 3.90 14.84 7.97
N GLU A 136 4.27 15.48 9.06
CA GLU A 136 4.28 16.94 9.19
C GLU A 136 5.66 17.54 8.88
N GLU A 137 6.71 16.75 9.07
CA GLU A 137 8.09 17.16 8.81
C GLU A 137 8.59 16.55 7.49
N PRO A 138 9.27 17.33 6.63
CA PRO A 138 9.88 16.83 5.43
C PRO A 138 10.84 15.65 5.72
N GLY A 139 10.71 14.58 4.97
CA GLY A 139 11.58 13.41 5.11
C GLY A 139 11.32 12.52 6.33
N LYS A 140 10.31 12.84 7.15
CA LYS A 140 9.96 12.06 8.35
C LYS A 140 8.49 11.61 8.33
N PRO A 141 8.17 10.57 7.61
CA PRO A 141 6.81 10.04 7.61
C PRO A 141 6.48 9.42 8.98
N ARG A 142 5.27 9.66 9.44
CA ARG A 142 4.72 9.14 10.71
C ARG A 142 3.60 8.15 10.49
N GLN A 143 2.93 8.22 9.34
CA GLN A 143 1.89 7.27 8.95
C GLN A 143 2.11 6.79 7.51
N ILE A 144 1.61 5.60 7.22
CA ILE A 144 1.53 5.05 5.87
C ILE A 144 0.12 4.49 5.67
N VAL A 145 -0.53 4.91 4.59
CA VAL A 145 -1.74 4.26 4.10
C VAL A 145 -1.35 3.21 3.06
N THR A 146 -1.81 2.00 3.26
CA THR A 146 -1.69 0.90 2.30
C THR A 146 -3.05 0.64 1.66
N SER A 147 -3.14 0.71 0.34
CA SER A 147 -4.30 0.27 -0.44
C SER A 147 -3.94 -1.00 -1.19
N LEU A 148 -4.80 -2.02 -1.09
CA LEU A 148 -4.65 -3.30 -1.76
C LEU A 148 -5.77 -3.48 -2.79
N GLN A 149 -5.41 -3.83 -4.03
CA GLN A 149 -6.36 -4.15 -5.09
C GLN A 149 -5.98 -5.51 -5.69
N LEU A 150 -6.87 -6.49 -5.54
CA LEU A 150 -6.68 -7.80 -6.13
C LEU A 150 -7.15 -7.78 -7.58
N ILE A 151 -6.38 -8.40 -8.47
CA ILE A 151 -6.70 -8.54 -9.89
C ILE A 151 -6.59 -10.00 -10.26
N SER A 152 -7.70 -10.59 -10.71
CA SER A 152 -7.69 -11.87 -11.39
C SER A 152 -7.75 -11.66 -12.91
N TYR A 153 -7.01 -12.47 -13.64
CA TYR A 153 -7.08 -12.47 -15.10
C TYR A 153 -8.04 -13.56 -15.63
N ASP A 154 -8.39 -14.51 -14.79
CA ASP A 154 -9.06 -15.75 -15.20
C ASP A 154 -10.46 -15.94 -14.57
N GLY A 155 -11.10 -14.88 -14.08
CA GLY A 155 -12.46 -14.96 -13.54
C GLY A 155 -12.72 -14.13 -12.30
N GLU A 156 -13.86 -14.35 -11.66
CA GLU A 156 -14.29 -13.60 -10.49
C GLU A 156 -13.46 -13.94 -9.24
N PHE A 157 -13.23 -12.93 -8.41
CA PHE A 157 -12.67 -13.14 -7.09
C PHE A 157 -13.68 -13.80 -6.18
N THR A 158 -13.39 -15.00 -5.79
CA THR A 158 -14.06 -15.64 -4.67
C THR A 158 -13.34 -15.33 -3.36
N ARG A 159 -14.04 -15.42 -2.23
CA ARG A 159 -13.40 -15.33 -0.90
C ARG A 159 -12.23 -16.30 -0.76
N ALA A 160 -12.37 -17.51 -1.32
CA ALA A 160 -11.32 -18.51 -1.33
C ALA A 160 -10.05 -18.05 -2.08
N THR A 161 -10.19 -17.34 -3.21
CA THR A 161 -9.05 -16.78 -3.96
C THR A 161 -8.28 -15.74 -3.14
N VAL A 162 -9.00 -14.93 -2.38
CA VAL A 162 -8.39 -13.90 -1.50
C VAL A 162 -7.64 -14.57 -0.35
N LEU A 163 -8.25 -15.53 0.32
CA LEU A 163 -7.61 -16.29 1.41
C LEU A 163 -6.38 -17.06 0.92
N ALA A 164 -6.46 -17.67 -0.26
CA ALA A 164 -5.32 -18.35 -0.88
C ALA A 164 -4.17 -17.40 -1.20
N PHE A 165 -4.45 -16.16 -1.65
CA PHE A 165 -3.41 -15.15 -1.87
C PHE A 165 -2.64 -14.86 -0.58
N PHE A 166 -3.33 -14.70 0.53
CA PHE A 166 -2.71 -14.35 1.80
C PHE A 166 -2.08 -15.51 2.56
N ALA A 167 -2.42 -16.75 2.22
CA ALA A 167 -1.87 -17.95 2.83
C ALA A 167 -0.56 -18.46 2.17
N ARG A 168 -0.16 -17.89 1.04
CA ARG A 168 0.98 -18.36 0.24
C ARG A 168 2.08 -17.35 0.11
N GLU A 169 3.29 -17.85 -0.14
CA GLU A 169 4.40 -17.01 -0.57
C GLU A 169 4.03 -16.27 -1.86
N ALA A 170 4.34 -14.99 -1.85
CA ALA A 170 4.06 -14.10 -2.96
C ALA A 170 5.35 -13.45 -3.48
N THR A 171 5.45 -13.34 -4.79
CA THR A 171 6.60 -12.75 -5.47
C THR A 171 6.27 -11.33 -5.92
N VAL A 172 7.14 -10.37 -5.61
CA VAL A 172 7.03 -9.02 -6.14
C VAL A 172 7.51 -9.03 -7.59
N THR A 173 6.59 -8.80 -8.53
CA THR A 173 6.86 -8.83 -9.98
C THR A 173 7.12 -7.45 -10.55
N PHE A 174 6.72 -6.40 -9.85
CA PHE A 174 6.95 -5.01 -10.24
C PHE A 174 7.07 -4.11 -9.02
N LYS A 175 8.00 -3.14 -9.07
CA LYS A 175 8.22 -2.11 -8.05
C LYS A 175 8.47 -0.76 -8.70
N ALA A 176 7.83 0.29 -8.21
CA ALA A 176 8.08 1.67 -8.65
C ALA A 176 7.85 2.69 -7.53
N GLN A 177 8.63 3.76 -7.56
CA GLN A 177 8.30 5.03 -6.90
C GLN A 177 7.45 5.84 -7.87
N ILE A 178 6.36 6.41 -7.39
CA ILE A 178 5.50 7.24 -8.25
C ILE A 178 5.96 8.68 -8.16
N ALA A 179 6.49 9.20 -9.26
CA ALA A 179 7.00 10.57 -9.34
C ALA A 179 5.93 11.61 -8.98
N SER A 180 6.27 12.59 -8.20
CA SER A 180 5.48 13.82 -8.12
C SER A 180 5.55 14.54 -9.47
N SER A 181 4.41 14.99 -9.99
CA SER A 181 4.13 15.34 -11.39
C SER A 181 4.89 16.52 -12.01
N LYS A 182 6.11 16.87 -11.57
CA LYS A 182 6.89 17.99 -12.11
C LYS A 182 8.40 17.77 -12.26
N GLN A 183 8.92 16.57 -12.10
CA GLN A 183 10.26 16.32 -12.63
C GLN A 183 10.11 15.93 -14.11
N ALA A 184 10.26 16.91 -14.98
CA ALA A 184 10.50 16.66 -16.38
C ALA A 184 11.67 15.67 -16.49
N VAL A 185 11.46 14.58 -17.25
CA VAL A 185 12.54 13.69 -17.65
C VAL A 185 13.63 14.57 -18.27
N PRO A 186 14.89 14.49 -17.81
CA PRO A 186 15.97 15.11 -18.58
C PRO A 186 15.92 14.48 -19.97
N ALA A 187 15.83 15.34 -20.98
CA ALA A 187 15.94 14.92 -22.38
C ALA A 187 17.27 14.16 -22.54
N ALA A 188 17.18 12.95 -23.07
CA ALA A 188 18.35 12.15 -23.46
C ALA A 188 19.06 12.78 -24.64
#